data_0774a7f0a4be3bccf89e26f217766c55
#
_entry.id   0774a7f0a4be3bccf89e26f217766c55
#
_cell.length_a   1.000
_cell.length_b   1.000
_cell.length_c   1.000
_cell.angle_alpha   90.00
_cell.angle_beta   90.00
_cell.angle_gamma   90.00
#
_symmetry.space_group_name_H-M   'P 1'
#
loop_
_entity.id
_entity.type
_entity.pdbx_description
1 polymer ?
#
loop_
_entity_poly.entity_id
_entity_poly.type
_entity_poly.pdbx_seq_one_letter_code
_entity_poly.pdbx_strand_id
1 'polypeptide(L)' 'SQAFVTAAVAGMGWGLHPHALIAQHLEDGSLVELVPDTPLDVPLYWQHARAASALLDELSRQVLTAARAALLAP' A
#
# COMPACT_ATOMS: atom_id res chain seq x y z
N SER A 1 -5.79 -3.18 -5.46
CA SER A 1 -6.11 -1.99 -6.26
C SER A 1 -7.37 -1.31 -5.73
N GLN A 2 -7.57 -0.08 -6.11
CA GLN A 2 -8.73 0.69 -5.68
C GLN A 2 -10.06 0.05 -6.12
N ALA A 3 -10.07 -0.63 -7.28
CA ALA A 3 -11.26 -1.31 -7.76
C ALA A 3 -11.71 -2.43 -6.81
N PHE A 4 -10.78 -3.18 -6.25
CA PHE A 4 -11.10 -4.23 -5.28
C PHE A 4 -11.60 -3.64 -3.96
N VAL A 5 -11.04 -2.54 -3.52
CA VAL A 5 -11.52 -1.83 -2.32
C VAL A 5 -12.96 -1.35 -2.54
N THR A 6 -13.23 -0.74 -3.69
CA THR A 6 -14.57 -0.26 -4.05
C THR A 6 -15.58 -1.41 -4.03
N ALA A 7 -15.20 -2.57 -4.58
CA ALA A 7 -16.05 -3.76 -4.57
C ALA A 7 -16.34 -4.25 -3.15
N ALA A 8 -15.33 -4.27 -2.27
CA ALA A 8 -15.49 -4.67 -0.89
C ALA A 8 -16.43 -3.72 -0.12
N VAL A 9 -16.27 -2.42 -0.30
CA VAL A 9 -17.17 -1.42 0.31
C VAL A 9 -18.60 -1.60 -0.17
N ALA A 10 -18.80 -2.00 -1.41
CA ALA A 10 -20.13 -2.27 -1.97
C ALA A 10 -20.74 -3.59 -1.47
N GLY A 11 -20.03 -4.36 -0.68
CA GLY A 11 -20.54 -5.60 -0.10
C GLY A 11 -20.43 -6.82 -1.00
N MET A 12 -19.55 -6.78 -1.99
CA MET A 12 -19.38 -7.90 -2.94
C MET A 12 -18.56 -9.06 -2.37
N GLY A 13 -17.85 -8.86 -1.26
CA GLY A 13 -17.05 -9.90 -0.65
C GLY A 13 -15.94 -9.34 0.22
N TRP A 14 -14.99 -10.20 0.59
CA TRP A 14 -13.83 -9.83 1.40
C TRP A 14 -12.55 -9.98 0.58
N GLY A 15 -11.47 -9.44 1.09
CA GLY A 15 -10.17 -9.57 0.44
C GLY A 15 -9.04 -9.01 1.29
N LEU A 16 -7.82 -9.19 0.81
CA LEU A 16 -6.62 -8.57 1.37
C LEU A 16 -6.36 -7.27 0.61
N HIS A 17 -6.19 -6.19 1.34
CA HIS A 17 -6.00 -4.87 0.74
C HIS A 17 -4.82 -4.15 1.39
N PRO A 18 -4.06 -3.34 0.63
CA PRO A 18 -3.04 -2.49 1.23
C PRO A 18 -3.65 -1.55 2.26
N HIS A 19 -3.02 -1.44 3.42
CA HIS A 19 -3.54 -0.61 4.52
C HIS A 19 -3.77 0.85 4.08
N ALA A 20 -2.88 1.41 3.26
CA ALA A 20 -2.99 2.78 2.79
C ALA A 20 -4.29 3.03 1.99
N LEU A 21 -4.85 2.01 1.33
CA LEU A 21 -6.06 2.15 0.55
C LEU A 21 -7.34 2.00 1.39
N ILE A 22 -7.24 1.41 2.58
CA ILE A 22 -8.42 1.08 3.38
C ILE A 22 -8.46 1.80 4.73
N ALA A 23 -7.42 2.54 5.13
CA ALA A 23 -7.34 3.15 6.45
C ALA A 23 -8.56 4.00 6.79
N GLN A 24 -9.01 4.84 5.86
CA GLN A 24 -10.17 5.69 6.10
C GLN A 24 -11.46 4.88 6.18
N HIS A 25 -11.59 3.82 5.39
CA HIS A 25 -12.76 2.94 5.44
C HIS A 25 -12.84 2.18 6.76
N LEU A 26 -11.71 1.83 7.37
CA LEU A 26 -11.69 1.24 8.70
C LEU A 26 -12.10 2.25 9.77
N GLU A 27 -11.67 3.51 9.63
CA GLU A 27 -12.04 4.58 10.56
C GLU A 27 -13.53 4.89 10.51
N ASP A 28 -14.12 4.98 9.33
CA ASP A 28 -15.53 5.36 9.19
C ASP A 28 -16.48 4.16 9.26
N GLY A 29 -15.97 2.96 9.41
CA GLY A 29 -16.79 1.75 9.56
C GLY A 29 -17.34 1.17 8.28
N SER A 30 -16.96 1.70 7.10
CA SER A 30 -17.41 1.12 5.83
C SER A 30 -16.72 -0.20 5.50
N LEU A 31 -15.57 -0.48 6.13
CA LEU A 31 -14.90 -1.78 6.12
C LEU A 31 -14.56 -2.19 7.56
N VAL A 32 -14.54 -3.49 7.80
CA VAL A 32 -14.14 -4.07 9.09
C VAL A 32 -13.14 -5.19 8.87
N GLU A 33 -12.24 -5.38 9.83
CA GLU A 33 -11.32 -6.52 9.80
C GLU A 33 -12.08 -7.79 10.19
N LEU A 34 -11.98 -8.82 9.36
CA LEU A 34 -12.62 -10.12 9.66
C LEU A 34 -11.88 -10.85 10.78
N VAL A 35 -10.56 -10.78 10.78
CA VAL A 35 -9.70 -11.34 11.82
C VAL A 35 -8.81 -10.19 12.33
N PRO A 36 -9.15 -9.57 13.46
CA PRO A 36 -8.40 -8.41 13.95
C PRO A 36 -6.94 -8.73 14.27
N ASP A 37 -6.08 -7.73 14.09
CA ASP A 37 -4.65 -7.78 14.46
C ASP A 37 -3.85 -8.89 13.77
N THR A 38 -4.19 -9.19 12.51
CA THR A 38 -3.46 -10.18 11.71
C THR A 38 -3.01 -9.59 10.36
N PRO A 39 -2.28 -8.45 10.35
CA PRO A 39 -1.78 -7.90 9.11
C PRO A 39 -0.70 -8.81 8.50
N LEU A 40 -0.61 -8.78 7.18
CA LEU A 40 0.45 -9.44 6.44
C LEU A 40 1.37 -8.37 5.86
N ASP A 41 2.64 -8.38 6.28
CA ASP A 41 3.62 -7.43 5.75
C ASP A 41 4.22 -8.01 4.47
N VAL A 42 4.12 -7.23 3.40
CA VAL A 42 4.69 -7.59 2.10
C VAL A 42 5.84 -6.65 1.79
N PRO A 43 7.08 -7.14 1.65
CA PRO A 43 8.20 -6.28 1.30
C PRO A 43 8.05 -5.73 -0.11
N LEU A 44 8.35 -4.45 -0.26
CA LEU A 44 8.31 -3.76 -1.53
C LEU A 44 9.71 -3.28 -1.89
N TYR A 45 10.06 -3.36 -3.18
CA TYR A 45 11.36 -2.97 -3.69
C TYR A 45 11.19 -1.98 -4.82
N TRP A 46 12.00 -0.91 -4.80
CA TRP A 46 12.09 0.02 -5.91
C TRP A 46 13.19 -0.45 -6.86
N GLN A 47 12.85 -0.63 -8.12
CA GLN A 47 13.79 -1.10 -9.14
C GLN A 47 13.79 -0.18 -10.35
N HIS A 48 14.95 0.00 -10.96
CA HIS A 48 15.08 0.75 -12.22
C HIS A 48 16.23 0.16 -13.04
N ALA A 49 16.27 0.50 -14.32
CA ALA A 49 17.36 0.05 -15.19
C ALA A 49 18.69 0.65 -14.73
N ARG A 50 19.74 -0.18 -14.66
CA ARG A 50 21.07 0.27 -14.22
C ARG A 50 21.61 1.35 -15.15
N ALA A 51 21.39 1.23 -16.48
CA ALA A 51 21.85 2.19 -17.45
C ALA A 51 21.25 3.59 -17.26
N ALA A 52 20.10 3.69 -16.62
CA ALA A 52 19.39 4.94 -16.36
C ALA A 52 19.62 5.48 -14.95
N SER A 53 20.50 4.88 -14.13
CA SER A 53 20.62 5.22 -12.71
C SER A 53 20.99 6.69 -12.49
N ALA A 54 21.86 7.27 -13.33
CA ALA A 54 22.24 8.69 -13.19
C ALA A 54 21.05 9.63 -13.36
N LEU A 55 20.14 9.32 -14.30
CA LEU A 55 18.92 10.12 -14.51
C LEU A 55 17.89 9.88 -13.41
N LEU A 56 17.87 8.67 -12.84
CA LEU A 56 16.85 8.28 -11.89
C LEU A 56 17.26 8.41 -10.42
N ASP A 57 18.50 8.86 -10.14
CA ASP A 57 18.99 8.98 -8.76
C ASP A 57 18.09 9.91 -7.91
N GLU A 58 17.76 11.07 -8.44
CA GLU A 58 16.90 12.01 -7.72
C GLU A 58 15.48 11.46 -7.54
N LEU A 59 14.92 10.86 -8.59
CA LEU A 59 13.60 10.23 -8.49
C LEU A 59 13.62 9.10 -7.47
N SER A 60 14.64 8.25 -7.51
CA SER A 60 14.78 7.13 -6.57
C SER A 60 14.87 7.62 -5.13
N ARG A 61 15.62 8.71 -4.88
CA ARG A 61 15.71 9.29 -3.55
C ARG A 61 14.35 9.79 -3.07
N GLN A 62 13.59 10.47 -3.93
CA GLN A 62 12.26 10.96 -3.61
C GLN A 62 11.29 9.80 -3.31
N VAL A 63 11.31 8.76 -4.14
CA VAL A 63 10.47 7.57 -3.94
C VAL A 63 10.79 6.88 -2.62
N LEU A 64 12.08 6.68 -2.32
CA LEU A 64 12.50 6.01 -1.08
C LEU A 64 12.15 6.85 0.15
N THR A 65 12.29 8.16 0.08
CA THR A 65 11.90 9.06 1.16
C THR A 65 10.39 8.98 1.43
N ALA A 66 9.59 9.05 0.37
CA ALA A 66 8.13 8.94 0.49
C ALA A 66 7.70 7.57 1.02
N ALA A 67 8.34 6.49 0.54
CA ALA A 67 8.03 5.14 0.99
C ALA A 67 8.37 4.94 2.47
N ARG A 68 9.50 5.44 2.94
CA ARG A 68 9.88 5.35 4.35
C ARG A 68 8.94 6.11 5.26
N ALA A 69 8.34 7.20 4.77
CA ALA A 69 7.35 7.97 5.52
C ALA A 69 5.96 7.30 5.54
N ALA A 70 5.57 6.62 4.45
CA ALA A 70 4.22 6.08 4.26
C ALA A 70 4.11 4.59 4.58
N LEU A 71 5.20 3.82 4.50
CA LEU A 71 5.22 2.38 4.67
C LEU A 71 5.93 2.00 5.98
N LEU A 72 5.74 0.77 6.41
CA LEU A 72 6.43 0.25 7.58
C LEU A 72 7.94 0.17 7.32
N ALA A 73 8.74 0.42 8.34
CA ALA A 73 10.18 0.25 8.26
C ALA A 73 10.53 -1.22 8.01
N PRO A 74 11.59 -1.50 7.21
CA PRO A 74 12.03 -2.88 6.99
C PRO A 74 12.56 -3.54 8.26
#